data_b4786789b9769c7b86bd644d8e4c878d
#
_entry.id   b4786789b9769c7b86bd644d8e4c878d
#
_cell.length_a   1.000
_cell.length_b   1.000
_cell.length_c   1.000
_cell.angle_alpha   90.00
_cell.angle_beta   90.00
_cell.angle_gamma   90.00
#
_symmetry.space_group_name_H-M   'P 1'
#
loop_
_entity.id
_entity.type
_entity.pdbx_description
1 polymer ?
#
loop_
_entity_poly.entity_id
_entity_poly.type
_entity_poly.pdbx_seq_one_letter_code
_entity_poly.pdbx_strand_id
1 'polypeptide(L)'
;MKKLIVAAMVAIAGWFTCQAQSMPAPEKYNKLLEETAQLEQNKAEFLMYATMETLSKDPKGYRQMMELAERRFSDAADPIHNEGLYMVVLKHAVEKYVLSGAEIERQRLLLEGAKKNMIGTEAADFDYITPNSKDVKHLKDLKADYILVYFNNPDCESCETVKQRLAENELINKMVNEKKLIVLAIYPYEDQKLWKKAKYPKMMINGWNKSHQIEYAELYDLPTLPCFYLLDKDYKVIVKNEGSLNKVEAKLKDLTTPQVVGPAPEAPKASEAAPKERPMPKIKTYAAPADDPNTAKSDQMLHYLLENKGQELYDNLSETTKSHIDPKLFDNALGQVESQLGKFQNHEDWKIQEIKDMKTYNCPLNFENGKAVLVIAYDNEGKILIFNMVPPEAIRM
;
A
#
# COMPACT_ATOMS: atom_id res chain seq x y z
N MET A 1 -24.57 -10.23 -6.35
CA MET A 1 -23.28 -9.52 -6.22
C MET A 1 -22.25 -10.27 -5.35
N LYS A 2 -22.64 -10.98 -4.25
CA LYS A 2 -21.69 -11.73 -3.39
C LYS A 2 -20.98 -12.92 -4.09
N LYS A 3 -21.57 -13.54 -5.11
CA LYS A 3 -20.96 -14.65 -5.88
C LYS A 3 -19.90 -14.20 -6.89
N LEU A 4 -19.93 -12.94 -7.33
CA LEU A 4 -18.94 -12.42 -8.29
C LEU A 4 -17.58 -12.09 -7.64
N ILE A 5 -17.57 -11.75 -6.36
CA ILE A 5 -16.33 -11.32 -5.67
C ILE A 5 -15.44 -12.52 -5.33
N VAL A 6 -16.03 -13.66 -4.96
CA VAL A 6 -15.30 -14.91 -4.74
C VAL A 6 -14.80 -15.47 -6.08
N ALA A 7 -15.59 -15.37 -7.15
CA ALA A 7 -15.20 -15.79 -8.49
C ALA A 7 -14.02 -14.95 -9.05
N ALA A 8 -13.90 -13.67 -8.70
CA ALA A 8 -12.78 -12.83 -9.15
C ALA A 8 -11.44 -13.20 -8.50
N MET A 9 -11.43 -13.55 -7.20
CA MET A 9 -10.20 -14.03 -6.54
C MET A 9 -9.74 -15.39 -7.09
N VAL A 10 -10.68 -16.27 -7.42
CA VAL A 10 -10.42 -17.59 -8.04
C VAL A 10 -9.98 -17.45 -9.49
N ALA A 11 -10.56 -16.50 -10.24
CA ALA A 11 -10.22 -16.29 -11.65
C ALA A 11 -8.79 -15.75 -11.82
N ILE A 12 -8.33 -14.86 -10.93
CA ILE A 12 -6.99 -14.26 -11.02
C ILE A 12 -5.91 -15.32 -10.72
N ALA A 13 -6.10 -16.19 -9.74
CA ALA A 13 -5.18 -17.30 -9.48
C ALA A 13 -5.29 -18.41 -10.55
N GLY A 14 -6.48 -18.71 -11.07
CA GLY A 14 -6.70 -19.70 -12.15
C GLY A 14 -6.18 -19.26 -13.52
N TRP A 15 -6.04 -17.96 -13.75
CA TRP A 15 -5.45 -17.44 -14.98
C TRP A 15 -3.95 -17.77 -15.10
N PHE A 16 -3.27 -17.95 -13.98
CA PHE A 16 -1.88 -18.37 -13.99
C PHE A 16 -1.68 -19.79 -14.59
N THR A 17 -2.69 -20.63 -14.63
CA THR A 17 -2.51 -22.03 -14.99
C THR A 17 -3.00 -22.44 -16.39
N CYS A 18 -4.00 -21.82 -16.97
CA CYS A 18 -4.59 -22.33 -18.22
C CYS A 18 -4.35 -21.47 -19.47
N GLN A 19 -4.38 -20.13 -19.39
CA GLN A 19 -4.05 -19.25 -20.52
C GLN A 19 -2.61 -18.72 -20.48
N ALA A 20 -1.95 -18.86 -19.35
CA ALA A 20 -0.62 -18.33 -19.11
C ALA A 20 0.52 -19.10 -19.80
N GLN A 21 0.26 -20.25 -20.35
CA GLN A 21 1.29 -21.02 -21.09
C GLN A 21 1.61 -20.45 -22.47
N SER A 22 0.78 -19.55 -23.01
CA SER A 22 0.97 -18.97 -24.35
C SER A 22 1.35 -17.47 -24.36
N MET A 23 1.26 -16.75 -23.23
CA MET A 23 1.61 -15.32 -23.18
C MET A 23 3.05 -15.11 -22.71
N PRO A 24 3.81 -14.16 -23.32
CA PRO A 24 5.12 -13.75 -22.80
C PRO A 24 5.02 -13.28 -21.34
N ALA A 25 6.02 -13.61 -20.51
CA ALA A 25 6.02 -13.28 -19.09
C ALA A 25 5.74 -11.80 -18.79
N PRO A 26 6.28 -10.80 -19.53
CA PRO A 26 5.99 -9.39 -19.30
C PRO A 26 4.52 -9.01 -19.49
N GLU A 27 3.82 -9.56 -20.49
CA GLU A 27 2.41 -9.29 -20.73
C GLU A 27 1.53 -9.87 -19.62
N LYS A 28 1.87 -11.10 -19.21
CA LYS A 28 1.20 -11.77 -18.09
C LYS A 28 1.31 -10.97 -16.79
N TYR A 29 2.51 -10.49 -16.47
CA TYR A 29 2.76 -9.70 -15.26
C TYR A 29 2.06 -8.33 -15.33
N ASN A 30 2.08 -7.69 -16.49
CA ASN A 30 1.39 -6.41 -16.69
C ASN A 30 -0.12 -6.54 -16.43
N LYS A 31 -0.75 -7.57 -17.00
CA LYS A 31 -2.16 -7.84 -16.79
C LYS A 31 -2.48 -8.12 -15.31
N LEU A 32 -1.62 -8.88 -14.63
CA LEU A 32 -1.78 -9.12 -13.20
C LEU A 32 -1.73 -7.84 -12.37
N LEU A 33 -0.80 -6.92 -12.68
CA LEU A 33 -0.72 -5.64 -11.98
C LEU A 33 -1.97 -4.78 -12.22
N GLU A 34 -2.48 -4.76 -13.47
CA GLU A 34 -3.71 -4.04 -13.82
C GLU A 34 -4.94 -4.58 -13.05
N GLU A 35 -5.10 -5.90 -13.00
CA GLU A 35 -6.17 -6.55 -12.28
C GLU A 35 -6.03 -6.36 -10.76
N THR A 36 -4.81 -6.45 -10.23
CA THR A 36 -4.52 -6.23 -8.81
C THR A 36 -4.86 -4.80 -8.39
N ALA A 37 -4.51 -3.81 -9.19
CA ALA A 37 -4.77 -2.40 -8.90
C ALA A 37 -6.27 -2.03 -8.86
N GLN A 38 -7.15 -2.86 -9.44
CA GLN A 38 -8.60 -2.67 -9.40
C GLN A 38 -9.26 -3.26 -8.15
N LEU A 39 -8.53 -4.01 -7.35
CA LEU A 39 -9.05 -4.61 -6.13
C LEU A 39 -9.11 -3.59 -4.98
N GLU A 40 -9.92 -3.89 -3.98
CA GLU A 40 -9.86 -3.20 -2.69
C GLU A 40 -8.45 -3.32 -2.09
N GLN A 41 -7.91 -2.22 -1.53
CA GLN A 41 -6.50 -2.09 -1.14
C GLN A 41 -5.94 -3.29 -0.37
N ASN A 42 -6.62 -3.73 0.69
CA ASN A 42 -6.15 -4.86 1.50
C ASN A 42 -6.04 -6.18 0.72
N LYS A 43 -6.95 -6.38 -0.25
CA LYS A 43 -6.94 -7.58 -1.13
C LYS A 43 -5.83 -7.47 -2.16
N ALA A 44 -5.63 -6.28 -2.70
CA ALA A 44 -4.58 -5.98 -3.64
C ALA A 44 -3.19 -6.20 -3.00
N GLU A 45 -2.98 -5.69 -1.80
CA GLU A 45 -1.74 -5.87 -1.04
C GLU A 45 -1.46 -7.35 -0.75
N PHE A 46 -2.47 -8.08 -0.30
CA PHE A 46 -2.33 -9.53 -0.07
C PHE A 46 -1.98 -10.28 -1.36
N LEU A 47 -2.69 -10.01 -2.46
CA LEU A 47 -2.42 -10.67 -3.74
C LEU A 47 -1.02 -10.33 -4.25
N MET A 48 -0.59 -9.07 -4.12
CA MET A 48 0.74 -8.65 -4.53
C MET A 48 1.84 -9.35 -3.72
N TYR A 49 1.68 -9.42 -2.39
CA TYR A 49 2.61 -10.14 -1.52
C TYR A 49 2.70 -11.63 -1.91
N ALA A 50 1.56 -12.32 -2.07
CA ALA A 50 1.51 -13.72 -2.45
C ALA A 50 2.14 -13.98 -3.84
N THR A 51 1.97 -13.04 -4.76
CA THR A 51 2.60 -13.08 -6.08
C THR A 51 4.12 -13.00 -5.96
N MET A 52 4.64 -12.06 -5.20
CA MET A 52 6.07 -11.90 -4.96
C MET A 52 6.67 -13.12 -4.26
N GLU A 53 5.96 -13.67 -3.29
CA GLU A 53 6.37 -14.91 -2.59
C GLU A 53 6.46 -16.10 -3.56
N THR A 54 5.47 -16.25 -4.45
CA THR A 54 5.49 -17.30 -5.48
C THR A 54 6.68 -17.12 -6.43
N LEU A 55 6.95 -15.89 -6.87
CA LEU A 55 8.05 -15.58 -7.77
C LEU A 55 9.42 -15.63 -7.09
N SER A 56 9.49 -15.67 -5.77
CA SER A 56 10.77 -15.79 -5.04
C SER A 56 11.58 -17.03 -5.43
N LYS A 57 10.92 -18.06 -5.93
CA LYS A 57 11.52 -19.30 -6.44
C LYS A 57 12.04 -19.18 -7.90
N ASP A 58 11.70 -18.12 -8.62
CA ASP A 58 12.18 -17.78 -9.96
C ASP A 58 12.84 -16.39 -9.93
N PRO A 59 14.16 -16.30 -9.69
CA PRO A 59 14.85 -15.01 -9.60
C PRO A 59 14.73 -14.13 -10.85
N LYS A 60 14.55 -14.73 -12.02
CA LYS A 60 14.34 -13.98 -13.27
C LYS A 60 12.92 -13.37 -13.32
N GLY A 61 11.91 -14.17 -13.09
CA GLY A 61 10.53 -13.69 -13.02
C GLY A 61 10.32 -12.68 -11.90
N TYR A 62 10.98 -12.89 -10.76
CA TYR A 62 10.97 -11.96 -9.62
C TYR A 62 11.48 -10.56 -10.03
N ARG A 63 12.65 -10.47 -10.66
CA ARG A 63 13.21 -9.20 -11.14
C ARG A 63 12.31 -8.54 -12.18
N GLN A 64 11.77 -9.30 -13.12
CA GLN A 64 10.85 -8.77 -14.13
C GLN A 64 9.59 -8.18 -13.51
N MET A 65 9.02 -8.84 -12.49
CA MET A 65 7.85 -8.33 -11.77
C MET A 65 8.20 -7.06 -10.99
N MET A 66 9.36 -7.01 -10.34
CA MET A 66 9.81 -5.83 -9.62
C MET A 66 10.00 -4.62 -10.53
N GLU A 67 10.69 -4.78 -11.65
CA GLU A 67 10.90 -3.72 -12.64
C GLU A 67 9.57 -3.20 -13.20
N LEU A 68 8.64 -4.11 -13.44
CA LEU A 68 7.32 -3.76 -13.93
C LEU A 68 6.49 -3.05 -12.87
N ALA A 69 6.50 -3.53 -11.63
CA ALA A 69 5.81 -2.90 -10.50
C ALA A 69 6.38 -1.50 -10.20
N GLU A 70 7.70 -1.35 -10.24
CA GLU A 70 8.34 -0.03 -10.13
C GLU A 70 7.80 0.91 -11.21
N ARG A 71 7.84 0.53 -12.47
CA ARG A 71 7.37 1.36 -13.58
C ARG A 71 5.88 1.69 -13.51
N ARG A 72 5.03 0.74 -13.08
CA ARG A 72 3.58 0.88 -13.12
C ARG A 72 2.98 1.43 -11.82
N PHE A 73 3.54 1.09 -10.67
CA PHE A 73 3.00 1.48 -9.38
C PHE A 73 3.68 2.72 -8.79
N SER A 74 4.97 2.96 -9.10
CA SER A 74 5.65 4.15 -8.57
C SER A 74 5.49 5.38 -9.47
N ASP A 75 5.26 5.21 -10.78
CA ASP A 75 5.05 6.34 -11.67
C ASP A 75 3.68 6.99 -11.43
N ALA A 76 3.70 8.19 -10.86
CA ALA A 76 2.49 8.96 -10.59
C ALA A 76 1.66 9.28 -11.85
N ALA A 77 2.24 9.22 -13.06
CA ALA A 77 1.54 9.40 -14.32
C ALA A 77 0.86 8.12 -14.82
N ASP A 78 1.23 6.95 -14.32
CA ASP A 78 0.64 5.68 -14.74
C ASP A 78 -0.82 5.56 -14.26
N PRO A 79 -1.75 5.07 -15.10
CA PRO A 79 -3.15 4.88 -14.74
C PRO A 79 -3.39 3.96 -13.52
N ILE A 80 -2.47 3.01 -13.28
CA ILE A 80 -2.56 2.08 -12.15
C ILE A 80 -1.59 2.41 -11.02
N HIS A 81 -1.08 3.64 -10.98
CA HIS A 81 -0.23 4.10 -9.89
C HIS A 81 -0.82 3.74 -8.51
N ASN A 82 -0.05 3.05 -7.69
CA ASN A 82 -0.45 2.66 -6.33
C ASN A 82 0.80 2.47 -5.46
N GLU A 83 1.15 3.50 -4.71
CA GLU A 83 2.32 3.50 -3.84
C GLU A 83 2.25 2.42 -2.74
N GLY A 84 1.04 2.11 -2.24
CA GLY A 84 0.83 1.05 -1.26
C GLY A 84 1.25 -0.32 -1.81
N LEU A 85 0.84 -0.65 -3.04
CA LEU A 85 1.24 -1.88 -3.72
C LEU A 85 2.73 -1.90 -4.04
N TYR A 86 3.29 -0.76 -4.45
CA TYR A 86 4.73 -0.64 -4.66
C TYR A 86 5.52 -0.90 -3.38
N MET A 87 5.06 -0.35 -2.24
CA MET A 87 5.69 -0.63 -0.94
C MET A 87 5.62 -2.11 -0.54
N VAL A 88 4.55 -2.83 -0.89
CA VAL A 88 4.48 -4.29 -0.66
C VAL A 88 5.60 -5.00 -1.42
N VAL A 89 5.81 -4.64 -2.70
CA VAL A 89 6.89 -5.21 -3.53
C VAL A 89 8.26 -4.90 -2.94
N LEU A 90 8.50 -3.64 -2.54
CA LEU A 90 9.77 -3.22 -1.95
C LEU A 90 10.06 -3.91 -0.62
N LYS A 91 9.07 -4.01 0.28
CA LYS A 91 9.21 -4.73 1.56
C LYS A 91 9.58 -6.18 1.32
N HIS A 92 8.83 -6.86 0.44
CA HIS A 92 9.11 -8.25 0.10
C HIS A 92 10.54 -8.42 -0.44
N ALA A 93 11.01 -7.51 -1.29
CA ALA A 93 12.34 -7.56 -1.87
C ALA A 93 13.46 -7.35 -0.83
N VAL A 94 13.23 -6.51 0.17
CA VAL A 94 14.19 -6.26 1.27
C VAL A 94 14.20 -7.43 2.26
N GLU A 95 13.06 -8.06 2.51
CA GLU A 95 12.89 -9.15 3.48
C GLU A 95 13.34 -10.51 2.94
N LYS A 96 13.19 -10.74 1.63
CA LYS A 96 13.52 -12.01 0.98
C LYS A 96 14.85 -11.90 0.22
N TYR A 97 15.80 -12.72 0.55
CA TYR A 97 17.14 -12.73 -0.05
C TYR A 97 17.18 -13.34 -1.47
N VAL A 98 16.22 -12.95 -2.34
CA VAL A 98 16.17 -13.37 -3.75
C VAL A 98 17.13 -12.57 -4.61
N LEU A 99 17.44 -11.34 -4.19
CA LEU A 99 18.26 -10.37 -4.90
C LEU A 99 19.70 -10.37 -4.39
N SER A 100 20.63 -9.79 -5.17
CA SER A 100 22.00 -9.52 -4.70
C SER A 100 22.02 -8.40 -3.65
N GLY A 101 23.13 -8.31 -2.88
CA GLY A 101 23.25 -7.27 -1.84
C GLY A 101 23.07 -5.85 -2.38
N ALA A 102 23.62 -5.54 -3.55
CA ALA A 102 23.46 -4.22 -4.18
C ALA A 102 22.01 -3.95 -4.62
N GLU A 103 21.33 -4.97 -5.15
CA GLU A 103 19.92 -4.86 -5.52
C GLU A 103 19.04 -4.66 -4.28
N ILE A 104 19.29 -5.39 -3.20
CA ILE A 104 18.55 -5.23 -1.92
C ILE A 104 18.72 -3.82 -1.38
N GLU A 105 19.95 -3.28 -1.41
CA GLU A 105 20.21 -1.94 -0.90
C GLU A 105 19.46 -0.87 -1.73
N ARG A 106 19.42 -1.02 -3.04
CA ARG A 106 18.60 -0.16 -3.90
C ARG A 106 17.11 -0.21 -3.50
N GLN A 107 16.56 -1.41 -3.26
CA GLN A 107 15.16 -1.55 -2.85
C GLN A 107 14.91 -0.95 -1.46
N ARG A 108 15.89 -1.02 -0.56
CA ARG A 108 15.82 -0.40 0.77
C ARG A 108 15.74 1.12 0.67
N LEU A 109 16.57 1.74 -0.15
CA LEU A 109 16.53 3.19 -0.38
C LEU A 109 15.20 3.64 -0.97
N LEU A 110 14.67 2.90 -1.96
CA LEU A 110 13.34 3.16 -2.53
C LEU A 110 12.24 3.03 -1.50
N LEU A 111 12.31 2.01 -0.62
CA LEU A 111 11.32 1.81 0.44
C LEU A 111 11.36 2.94 1.47
N GLU A 112 12.54 3.44 1.84
CA GLU A 112 12.66 4.59 2.74
C GLU A 112 12.09 5.87 2.10
N GLY A 113 12.30 6.07 0.79
CA GLY A 113 11.64 7.16 0.04
C GLY A 113 10.12 7.03 0.06
N ALA A 114 9.60 5.85 -0.25
CA ALA A 114 8.16 5.59 -0.29
C ALA A 114 7.46 5.78 1.07
N LYS A 115 8.17 5.57 2.19
CA LYS A 115 7.64 5.83 3.54
C LYS A 115 7.52 7.31 3.90
N LYS A 116 8.18 8.22 3.18
CA LYS A 116 8.16 9.65 3.48
C LYS A 116 6.82 10.26 3.09
N ASN A 117 6.24 11.06 3.96
CA ASN A 117 4.99 11.79 3.72
C ASN A 117 3.86 10.92 3.16
N MET A 118 3.58 9.78 3.79
CA MET A 118 2.54 8.85 3.34
C MET A 118 1.15 9.49 3.36
N ILE A 119 0.30 9.10 2.43
CA ILE A 119 -1.10 9.57 2.38
C ILE A 119 -1.79 9.31 3.72
N GLY A 120 -2.46 10.33 4.25
CA GLY A 120 -3.12 10.32 5.55
C GLY A 120 -2.21 10.64 6.75
N THR A 121 -0.88 10.72 6.57
CA THR A 121 0.05 11.16 7.61
C THR A 121 0.34 12.66 7.50
N GLU A 122 0.81 13.26 8.57
CA GLU A 122 1.23 14.65 8.57
C GLU A 122 2.50 14.84 7.73
N ALA A 123 2.51 15.82 6.83
CA ALA A 123 3.65 16.13 5.99
C ALA A 123 4.82 16.69 6.80
N ALA A 124 6.04 16.35 6.42
CA ALA A 124 7.24 16.92 7.00
C ALA A 124 7.25 18.45 6.81
N ASP A 125 7.51 19.16 7.88
CA ASP A 125 7.69 20.62 7.83
C ASP A 125 9.03 20.99 7.19
N PHE A 126 9.06 22.11 6.48
CA PHE A 126 10.29 22.67 5.93
C PHE A 126 10.23 24.21 5.94
N ASP A 127 11.40 24.81 5.97
CA ASP A 127 11.54 26.26 5.87
C ASP A 127 11.59 26.76 4.42
N TYR A 128 11.17 28.00 4.22
CA TYR A 128 11.36 28.71 2.96
C TYR A 128 11.43 30.21 3.16
N ILE A 129 12.06 30.90 2.20
CA ILE A 129 11.99 32.35 2.06
C ILE A 129 11.32 32.72 0.75
N THR A 130 10.80 33.94 0.67
CA THR A 130 10.20 34.50 -0.55
C THR A 130 11.13 35.56 -1.17
N PRO A 131 11.00 35.90 -2.47
CA PRO A 131 11.93 36.82 -3.13
C PRO A 131 12.03 38.22 -2.48
N ASN A 132 10.94 38.66 -1.88
CA ASN A 132 10.83 40.02 -1.31
C ASN A 132 11.01 40.07 0.20
N SER A 133 11.32 38.93 0.85
CA SER A 133 11.56 38.88 2.29
C SER A 133 12.70 37.93 2.60
N LYS A 134 13.48 38.30 3.65
CA LYS A 134 14.47 37.39 4.23
C LYS A 134 13.91 36.59 5.40
N ASP A 135 12.68 36.85 5.78
CA ASP A 135 12.02 36.14 6.87
C ASP A 135 11.83 34.67 6.49
N VAL A 136 12.28 33.82 7.37
CA VAL A 136 12.09 32.39 7.25
C VAL A 136 10.65 32.05 7.64
N LYS A 137 9.97 31.38 6.76
CA LYS A 137 8.61 30.87 6.94
C LYS A 137 8.64 29.35 6.89
N HIS A 138 7.64 28.71 7.44
CA HIS A 138 7.47 27.27 7.45
C HIS A 138 6.23 26.86 6.66
N LEU A 139 6.23 25.63 6.13
CA LEU A 139 5.04 25.07 5.51
C LEU A 139 3.84 25.13 6.49
N LYS A 140 4.07 24.86 7.77
CA LYS A 140 3.06 24.86 8.83
C LYS A 140 2.57 26.26 9.25
N ASP A 141 3.16 27.33 8.75
CA ASP A 141 2.65 28.69 8.92
C ASP A 141 1.44 28.99 8.01
N LEU A 142 1.29 28.24 6.93
CA LEU A 142 0.21 28.41 5.97
C LEU A 142 -1.12 27.91 6.54
N LYS A 143 -2.19 28.69 6.39
CA LYS A 143 -3.52 28.33 6.89
C LYS A 143 -4.54 28.43 5.77
N ALA A 144 -5.04 27.29 5.32
CA ALA A 144 -6.12 27.15 4.35
C ALA A 144 -6.79 25.78 4.53
N ASP A 145 -7.92 25.54 3.86
CA ASP A 145 -8.55 24.23 3.85
C ASP A 145 -7.65 23.20 3.16
N TYR A 146 -6.90 23.63 2.14
CA TYR A 146 -5.93 22.82 1.39
C TYR A 146 -4.66 23.60 1.08
N ILE A 147 -3.52 22.90 1.03
CA ILE A 147 -2.24 23.45 0.62
C ILE A 147 -1.71 22.58 -0.52
N LEU A 148 -1.53 23.17 -1.70
CA LEU A 148 -0.88 22.53 -2.84
C LEU A 148 0.59 22.94 -2.86
N VAL A 149 1.48 22.02 -2.49
CA VAL A 149 2.92 22.19 -2.63
C VAL A 149 3.32 21.75 -4.03
N TYR A 150 3.87 22.67 -4.79
CA TYR A 150 4.36 22.49 -6.15
C TYR A 150 5.87 22.56 -6.15
N PHE A 151 6.54 21.42 -6.09
CA PHE A 151 7.99 21.33 -6.24
C PHE A 151 8.35 21.48 -7.72
N ASN A 152 9.25 22.40 -8.01
CA ASN A 152 9.60 22.75 -9.38
C ASN A 152 11.04 23.25 -9.52
N ASN A 153 11.55 23.20 -10.75
CA ASN A 153 12.81 23.84 -11.11
C ASN A 153 12.52 24.94 -12.16
N PRO A 154 12.95 26.19 -11.93
CA PRO A 154 12.75 27.26 -12.90
C PRO A 154 13.37 27.03 -14.28
N ASP A 155 14.39 26.19 -14.37
CA ASP A 155 15.09 25.84 -15.61
C ASP A 155 14.55 24.53 -16.26
N CYS A 156 13.33 24.16 -15.92
CA CYS A 156 12.66 22.95 -16.40
C CYS A 156 11.45 23.33 -17.26
N GLU A 157 11.45 22.96 -18.54
CA GLU A 157 10.39 23.29 -19.50
C GLU A 157 9.02 22.71 -19.09
N SER A 158 8.99 21.47 -18.61
CA SER A 158 7.76 20.84 -18.12
C SER A 158 7.22 21.56 -16.88
N CYS A 159 8.10 22.02 -15.99
CA CYS A 159 7.70 22.83 -14.83
C CYS A 159 7.11 24.17 -15.26
N GLU A 160 7.70 24.86 -16.24
CA GLU A 160 7.17 26.11 -16.76
C GLU A 160 5.77 25.92 -17.37
N THR A 161 5.60 24.87 -18.20
CA THR A 161 4.30 24.51 -18.78
C THR A 161 3.24 24.26 -17.70
N VAL A 162 3.58 23.52 -16.67
CA VAL A 162 2.66 23.21 -15.56
C VAL A 162 2.34 24.46 -14.74
N LYS A 163 3.32 25.34 -14.52
CA LYS A 163 3.13 26.63 -13.83
C LYS A 163 2.11 27.51 -14.58
N GLN A 164 2.18 27.58 -15.90
CA GLN A 164 1.21 28.31 -16.74
C GLN A 164 -0.19 27.69 -16.64
N ARG A 165 -0.30 26.38 -16.76
CA ARG A 165 -1.56 25.66 -16.60
C ARG A 165 -2.20 25.84 -15.22
N LEU A 166 -1.40 25.85 -14.15
CA LEU A 166 -1.88 26.17 -12.80
C LEU A 166 -2.48 27.59 -12.75
N ALA A 167 -1.80 28.57 -13.38
CA ALA A 167 -2.27 29.94 -13.41
C ALA A 167 -3.58 30.14 -14.20
N GLU A 168 -3.82 29.29 -15.21
CA GLU A 168 -5.02 29.32 -16.07
C GLU A 168 -6.16 28.45 -15.53
N ASN A 169 -5.91 27.60 -14.53
CA ASN A 169 -6.90 26.65 -14.03
C ASN A 169 -8.02 27.36 -13.23
N GLU A 170 -9.24 27.32 -13.73
CA GLU A 170 -10.40 28.00 -13.15
C GLU A 170 -10.72 27.53 -11.73
N LEU A 171 -10.68 26.20 -11.48
CA LEU A 171 -10.98 25.63 -10.16
C LEU A 171 -9.96 26.09 -9.12
N ILE A 172 -8.67 25.96 -9.46
CA ILE A 172 -7.56 26.37 -8.56
C ILE A 172 -7.64 27.86 -8.28
N ASN A 173 -7.81 28.69 -9.29
CA ASN A 173 -7.96 30.13 -9.13
C ASN A 173 -9.17 30.50 -8.26
N LYS A 174 -10.32 29.86 -8.48
CA LYS A 174 -11.49 30.04 -7.63
C LYS A 174 -11.19 29.70 -6.17
N MET A 175 -10.59 28.56 -5.88
CA MET A 175 -10.28 28.12 -4.53
C MET A 175 -9.26 29.05 -3.85
N VAL A 176 -8.27 29.55 -4.60
CA VAL A 176 -7.29 30.52 -4.08
C VAL A 176 -7.97 31.84 -3.74
N ASN A 177 -8.84 32.36 -4.62
CA ASN A 177 -9.59 33.57 -4.37
C ASN A 177 -10.55 33.46 -3.17
N GLU A 178 -11.12 32.29 -2.96
CA GLU A 178 -11.96 31.95 -1.81
C GLU A 178 -11.14 31.68 -0.52
N LYS A 179 -9.80 31.74 -0.58
CA LYS A 179 -8.86 31.41 0.50
C LYS A 179 -8.97 29.97 1.01
N LYS A 180 -9.52 29.09 0.22
CA LYS A 180 -9.64 27.65 0.51
C LYS A 180 -8.39 26.88 0.12
N LEU A 181 -7.61 27.37 -0.85
CA LEU A 181 -6.39 26.75 -1.34
C LEU A 181 -5.24 27.74 -1.31
N ILE A 182 -4.09 27.30 -0.83
CA ILE A 182 -2.81 28.00 -1.03
C ILE A 182 -1.97 27.17 -1.99
N VAL A 183 -1.39 27.80 -3.00
CA VAL A 183 -0.42 27.19 -3.89
C VAL A 183 0.97 27.69 -3.48
N LEU A 184 1.79 26.79 -2.94
CA LEU A 184 3.18 27.04 -2.54
C LEU A 184 4.11 26.43 -3.57
N ALA A 185 4.70 27.25 -4.45
CA ALA A 185 5.71 26.83 -5.40
C ALA A 185 7.09 26.84 -4.73
N ILE A 186 7.71 25.67 -4.60
CA ILE A 186 9.02 25.50 -3.95
C ILE A 186 10.07 25.07 -4.95
N TYR A 187 11.17 25.82 -4.98
CA TYR A 187 12.42 25.40 -5.59
C TYR A 187 13.29 24.74 -4.50
N PRO A 188 13.52 23.41 -4.59
CA PRO A 188 14.18 22.69 -3.51
C PRO A 188 15.71 22.74 -3.55
N TYR A 189 16.33 23.17 -4.66
CA TYR A 189 17.78 23.09 -4.90
C TYR A 189 18.53 24.37 -4.55
N GLU A 190 19.88 24.33 -4.62
CA GLU A 190 20.78 25.35 -4.12
C GLU A 190 20.83 26.67 -4.91
N ASP A 191 20.51 26.67 -6.24
CA ASP A 191 20.74 27.87 -7.06
C ASP A 191 19.74 28.99 -6.77
N GLN A 192 20.05 29.73 -5.71
CA GLN A 192 19.29 30.93 -5.34
C GLN A 192 19.23 32.00 -6.45
N LYS A 193 20.24 32.06 -7.33
CA LYS A 193 20.25 33.06 -8.42
C LYS A 193 19.25 32.71 -9.49
N LEU A 194 19.15 31.43 -9.81
CA LEU A 194 18.13 30.89 -10.71
C LEU A 194 16.74 31.17 -10.15
N TRP A 195 16.47 30.77 -8.90
CA TRP A 195 15.20 31.00 -8.24
C TRP A 195 14.80 32.50 -8.22
N LYS A 196 15.72 33.41 -7.89
CA LYS A 196 15.44 34.86 -7.83
C LYS A 196 15.06 35.47 -9.18
N LYS A 197 15.53 34.91 -10.28
CA LYS A 197 15.20 35.35 -11.64
C LYS A 197 13.83 34.83 -12.10
N ALA A 198 13.35 33.75 -11.51
CA ALA A 198 12.11 33.09 -11.90
C ALA A 198 10.87 33.95 -11.53
N LYS A 199 9.92 33.99 -12.46
CA LYS A 199 8.66 34.72 -12.25
C LYS A 199 7.56 33.70 -11.98
N TYR A 200 6.73 34.01 -10.99
CA TYR A 200 5.57 33.20 -10.63
C TYR A 200 4.29 34.04 -10.68
N PRO A 201 3.16 33.41 -11.06
CA PRO A 201 1.84 34.05 -10.99
C PRO A 201 1.53 34.54 -9.58
N LYS A 202 0.82 35.66 -9.46
CA LYS A 202 0.50 36.28 -8.16
C LYS A 202 -0.30 35.36 -7.22
N MET A 203 -1.00 34.38 -7.76
CA MET A 203 -1.78 33.42 -6.99
C MET A 203 -0.90 32.37 -6.30
N MET A 204 0.38 32.31 -6.61
CA MET A 204 1.34 31.38 -6.03
C MET A 204 2.28 32.09 -5.05
N ILE A 205 2.59 31.42 -3.95
CA ILE A 205 3.71 31.80 -3.10
C ILE A 205 4.98 31.22 -3.72
N ASN A 206 5.91 32.09 -4.15
CA ASN A 206 7.22 31.67 -4.64
C ASN A 206 8.18 31.47 -3.46
N GLY A 207 8.53 30.23 -3.16
CA GLY A 207 9.40 29.85 -2.06
C GLY A 207 10.71 29.20 -2.52
N TRP A 208 11.77 29.42 -1.76
CA TRP A 208 13.04 28.74 -1.87
C TRP A 208 13.40 28.10 -0.53
N ASN A 209 13.70 26.81 -0.54
CA ASN A 209 14.08 26.09 0.68
C ASN A 209 15.50 26.52 1.10
N LYS A 210 15.57 27.47 2.03
CA LYS A 210 16.82 28.12 2.43
C LYS A 210 17.77 27.19 3.16
N SER A 211 17.26 26.28 3.98
CA SER A 211 18.06 25.34 4.74
C SER A 211 18.51 24.12 3.91
N HIS A 212 17.99 23.98 2.69
CA HIS A 212 18.22 22.82 1.81
C HIS A 212 17.80 21.46 2.42
N GLN A 213 16.93 21.47 3.42
CA GLN A 213 16.46 20.25 4.08
C GLN A 213 15.73 19.31 3.11
N ILE A 214 15.00 19.86 2.13
CA ILE A 214 14.27 19.07 1.14
C ILE A 214 15.26 18.26 0.32
N GLU A 215 16.37 18.83 -0.09
CA GLU A 215 17.41 18.18 -0.89
C GLU A 215 18.30 17.27 -0.03
N TYR A 216 18.97 17.82 1.00
CA TYR A 216 20.01 17.10 1.73
C TYR A 216 19.51 16.12 2.78
N ALA A 217 18.39 16.42 3.43
CA ALA A 217 17.75 15.48 4.34
C ALA A 217 16.68 14.63 3.62
N GLU A 218 16.51 14.84 2.30
CA GLU A 218 15.53 14.16 1.48
C GLU A 218 14.15 14.09 2.15
N LEU A 219 13.67 15.22 2.68
CA LEU A 219 12.43 15.28 3.44
C LEU A 219 11.21 14.83 2.66
N TYR A 220 11.24 15.01 1.34
CA TYR A 220 10.19 14.63 0.40
C TYR A 220 10.74 13.63 -0.63
N ASP A 221 9.93 12.71 -1.04
CA ASP A 221 10.21 11.87 -2.19
C ASP A 221 9.90 12.66 -3.47
N LEU A 222 10.95 13.04 -4.21
CA LEU A 222 10.87 13.88 -5.41
C LEU A 222 11.58 13.20 -6.58
N PRO A 223 11.06 12.06 -7.11
CA PRO A 223 11.74 11.31 -8.16
C PRO A 223 11.90 12.11 -9.46
N THR A 224 10.96 13.00 -9.73
CA THR A 224 10.97 13.90 -10.90
C THR A 224 10.32 15.23 -10.56
N LEU A 225 10.65 16.28 -11.35
CA LEU A 225 9.95 17.56 -11.30
C LEU A 225 9.29 17.84 -12.65
N PRO A 226 8.07 18.41 -12.68
CA PRO A 226 7.28 18.93 -11.53
C PRO A 226 6.74 17.81 -10.64
N CYS A 227 6.58 18.10 -9.34
CA CYS A 227 6.02 17.18 -8.38
C CYS A 227 5.04 17.90 -7.44
N PHE A 228 3.90 17.28 -7.16
CA PHE A 228 2.85 17.85 -6.33
C PHE A 228 2.64 17.03 -5.05
N TYR A 229 2.41 17.77 -3.97
CA TYR A 229 1.79 17.25 -2.75
C TYR A 229 0.58 18.12 -2.42
N LEU A 230 -0.56 17.48 -2.17
CA LEU A 230 -1.78 18.15 -1.70
C LEU A 230 -1.98 17.77 -0.24
N LEU A 231 -2.14 18.78 0.61
CA LEU A 231 -2.33 18.64 2.05
C LEU A 231 -3.70 19.19 2.45
N ASP A 232 -4.29 18.63 3.51
CA ASP A 232 -5.46 19.21 4.16
C ASP A 232 -5.07 20.31 5.15
N LYS A 233 -6.08 20.89 5.84
CA LYS A 233 -5.93 21.93 6.84
C LYS A 233 -5.09 21.52 8.07
N ASP A 234 -4.94 20.23 8.32
CA ASP A 234 -4.16 19.64 9.40
C ASP A 234 -2.81 19.10 8.88
N TYR A 235 -2.40 19.55 7.68
CA TYR A 235 -1.17 19.16 6.96
C TYR A 235 -1.05 17.68 6.65
N LYS A 236 -2.16 16.91 6.69
CA LYS A 236 -2.15 15.53 6.28
C LYS A 236 -2.10 15.43 4.76
N VAL A 237 -1.27 14.53 4.28
CA VAL A 237 -1.07 14.29 2.84
C VAL A 237 -2.33 13.65 2.23
N ILE A 238 -2.91 14.31 1.24
CA ILE A 238 -4.04 13.81 0.43
C ILE A 238 -3.55 13.26 -0.90
N VAL A 239 -2.59 13.96 -1.52
CA VAL A 239 -1.91 13.53 -2.74
C VAL A 239 -0.42 13.61 -2.48
N LYS A 240 0.30 12.57 -2.85
CA LYS A 240 1.74 12.44 -2.69
C LYS A 240 2.40 12.22 -4.03
N ASN A 241 3.54 12.87 -4.23
CA ASN A 241 4.48 12.57 -5.31
C ASN A 241 3.82 12.51 -6.70
N GLU A 242 2.84 13.39 -6.96
CA GLU A 242 2.05 13.39 -8.20
C GLU A 242 2.68 14.31 -9.25
N GLY A 243 2.99 13.77 -10.43
CA GLY A 243 3.53 14.54 -11.56
C GLY A 243 2.46 15.17 -12.45
N SER A 244 1.20 14.72 -12.34
CA SER A 244 0.10 15.13 -13.20
C SER A 244 -0.83 16.15 -12.55
N LEU A 245 -0.85 17.36 -13.07
CA LEU A 245 -1.79 18.40 -12.64
C LEU A 245 -3.25 17.95 -12.82
N ASN A 246 -3.58 17.16 -13.85
CA ASN A 246 -4.95 16.67 -14.08
C ASN A 246 -5.43 15.78 -12.93
N LYS A 247 -4.57 14.94 -12.35
CA LYS A 247 -4.93 14.09 -11.20
C LYS A 247 -5.13 14.93 -9.95
N VAL A 248 -4.28 15.94 -9.71
CA VAL A 248 -4.46 16.91 -8.62
C VAL A 248 -5.79 17.65 -8.76
N GLU A 249 -6.11 18.12 -9.96
CA GLU A 249 -7.38 18.81 -10.24
C GLU A 249 -8.59 17.91 -10.03
N ALA A 250 -8.54 16.67 -10.52
CA ALA A 250 -9.60 15.67 -10.28
C ALA A 250 -9.81 15.46 -8.77
N LYS A 251 -8.72 15.33 -8.01
CA LYS A 251 -8.80 15.19 -6.55
C LYS A 251 -9.40 16.40 -5.85
N LEU A 252 -9.01 17.62 -6.27
CA LEU A 252 -9.61 18.85 -5.76
C LEU A 252 -11.11 18.95 -6.11
N LYS A 253 -11.52 18.52 -7.29
CA LYS A 253 -12.94 18.43 -7.66
C LYS A 253 -13.71 17.49 -6.74
N ASP A 254 -13.19 16.30 -6.51
CA ASP A 254 -13.82 15.31 -5.59
C ASP A 254 -13.98 15.87 -4.17
N LEU A 255 -12.97 16.58 -3.67
CA LEU A 255 -12.97 17.16 -2.33
C LEU A 255 -13.93 18.36 -2.21
N THR A 256 -14.21 19.07 -3.30
CA THR A 256 -15.03 20.28 -3.31
C THR A 256 -16.44 20.07 -3.83
N THR A 257 -16.70 18.95 -4.50
CA THR A 257 -18.04 18.58 -4.95
C THR A 257 -18.89 18.20 -3.74
N PRO A 258 -20.04 18.88 -3.50
CA PRO A 258 -20.95 18.44 -2.45
C PRO A 258 -21.35 16.99 -2.70
N GLN A 259 -21.06 16.10 -1.79
CA GLN A 259 -21.62 14.75 -1.84
C GLN A 259 -23.13 14.89 -1.86
N VAL A 260 -23.79 14.57 -2.98
CA VAL A 260 -25.25 14.44 -3.02
C VAL A 260 -25.59 13.22 -2.17
N VAL A 261 -25.77 13.48 -0.90
CA VAL A 261 -26.34 12.49 0.00
C VAL A 261 -27.81 12.39 -0.40
N GLY A 262 -28.18 11.32 -1.09
CA GLY A 262 -29.60 10.96 -1.27
C GLY A 262 -30.30 10.96 0.10
N PRO A 263 -31.62 11.14 0.16
CA PRO A 263 -32.32 11.31 1.43
C PRO A 263 -31.96 10.16 2.37
N ALA A 264 -31.27 10.51 3.46
CA ALA A 264 -30.94 9.59 4.53
C ALA A 264 -32.23 9.17 5.25
N PRO A 265 -32.35 7.92 5.71
CA PRO A 265 -33.37 7.57 6.71
C PRO A 265 -33.14 8.45 7.96
N GLU A 266 -34.22 9.01 8.49
CA GLU A 266 -34.18 9.93 9.63
C GLU A 266 -33.31 9.43 10.79
N ALA A 267 -32.30 10.24 11.13
CA ALA A 267 -31.38 9.96 12.23
C ALA A 267 -31.96 10.41 13.58
N PRO A 268 -31.72 9.67 14.67
CA PRO A 268 -32.01 10.16 16.02
C PRO A 268 -31.06 11.33 16.36
N LYS A 269 -31.61 12.31 17.08
CA LYS A 269 -31.01 13.60 17.45
C LYS A 269 -29.58 13.45 18.04
N ALA A 270 -28.66 14.27 17.50
CA ALA A 270 -27.29 14.35 17.91
C ALA A 270 -27.07 14.90 19.31
N SER A 271 -26.18 14.27 20.07
CA SER A 271 -25.47 14.88 21.20
C SER A 271 -24.02 15.14 20.75
N GLU A 272 -23.51 16.32 21.11
CA GLU A 272 -22.16 16.76 20.81
C GLU A 272 -21.09 15.77 21.31
N ALA A 273 -20.28 15.23 20.41
CA ALA A 273 -19.02 14.59 20.75
C ALA A 273 -18.07 14.65 19.53
N ALA A 274 -16.81 14.85 19.81
CA ALA A 274 -15.67 15.01 18.88
C ALA A 274 -15.61 13.97 17.76
N PRO A 275 -14.89 14.23 16.61
CA PRO A 275 -14.83 13.33 15.48
C PRO A 275 -14.18 12.02 15.90
N LYS A 276 -14.98 10.97 15.94
CA LYS A 276 -14.49 9.61 16.17
C LYS A 276 -13.83 9.10 14.89
N GLU A 277 -12.64 8.57 15.04
CA GLU A 277 -11.96 7.72 14.07
C GLU A 277 -12.97 6.75 13.43
N ARG A 278 -12.87 6.54 12.11
CA ARG A 278 -13.67 5.49 11.45
C ARG A 278 -13.36 4.18 12.15
N PRO A 279 -14.34 3.48 12.69
CA PRO A 279 -14.08 2.22 13.37
C PRO A 279 -13.50 1.25 12.35
N MET A 280 -12.26 0.83 12.59
CA MET A 280 -11.72 -0.37 11.94
C MET A 280 -12.69 -1.52 12.20
N PRO A 281 -12.90 -2.45 11.26
CA PRO A 281 -13.75 -3.60 11.51
C PRO A 281 -13.31 -4.24 12.82
N LYS A 282 -14.24 -4.38 13.75
CA LYS A 282 -13.97 -4.98 15.06
C LYS A 282 -13.54 -6.42 14.80
N ILE A 283 -12.26 -6.69 15.00
CA ILE A 283 -11.73 -8.05 15.04
C ILE A 283 -12.15 -8.60 16.39
N LYS A 284 -12.97 -9.63 16.38
CA LYS A 284 -13.27 -10.40 17.59
C LYS A 284 -12.27 -11.54 17.66
N THR A 285 -11.45 -11.58 18.70
CA THR A 285 -10.55 -12.68 19.00
C THR A 285 -11.03 -13.36 20.26
N TYR A 286 -11.20 -14.68 20.25
CA TYR A 286 -11.62 -15.48 21.39
C TYR A 286 -11.02 -16.88 21.31
N ALA A 287 -10.96 -17.57 22.46
CA ALA A 287 -10.51 -18.95 22.51
C ALA A 287 -11.44 -19.85 21.68
N ALA A 288 -10.89 -20.75 20.88
CA ALA A 288 -11.69 -21.65 20.08
C ALA A 288 -12.45 -22.64 21.00
N PRO A 289 -13.80 -22.71 20.90
CA PRO A 289 -14.56 -23.65 21.70
C PRO A 289 -14.20 -25.10 21.35
N ALA A 290 -14.10 -25.96 22.36
CA ALA A 290 -13.77 -27.38 22.14
C ALA A 290 -14.84 -28.16 21.37
N ASP A 291 -16.08 -27.67 21.38
CA ASP A 291 -17.22 -28.24 20.67
C ASP A 291 -17.41 -27.66 19.24
N ASP A 292 -16.59 -26.72 18.83
CA ASP A 292 -16.58 -26.22 17.44
C ASP A 292 -15.96 -27.27 16.52
N PRO A 293 -16.71 -27.76 15.50
CA PRO A 293 -16.23 -28.84 14.65
C PRO A 293 -14.96 -28.49 13.84
N ASN A 294 -14.75 -27.22 13.57
CA ASN A 294 -13.55 -26.76 12.87
C ASN A 294 -12.33 -26.63 13.81
N THR A 295 -12.53 -26.49 15.12
CA THR A 295 -11.43 -26.58 16.10
C THR A 295 -10.81 -27.98 16.08
N ALA A 296 -11.63 -29.04 16.24
CA ALA A 296 -11.16 -30.41 16.17
C ALA A 296 -10.49 -30.74 14.84
N LYS A 297 -11.05 -30.21 13.75
CA LYS A 297 -10.46 -30.37 12.42
C LYS A 297 -9.12 -29.64 12.27
N SER A 298 -9.01 -28.46 12.85
CA SER A 298 -7.74 -27.70 12.86
C SER A 298 -6.65 -28.44 13.64
N ASP A 299 -6.99 -29.07 14.77
CA ASP A 299 -6.07 -29.97 15.49
C ASP A 299 -5.59 -31.13 14.63
N GLN A 300 -6.49 -31.74 13.86
CA GLN A 300 -6.12 -32.80 12.94
C GLN A 300 -5.17 -32.30 11.84
N MET A 301 -5.41 -31.10 11.30
CA MET A 301 -4.53 -30.50 10.30
C MET A 301 -3.15 -30.15 10.86
N LEU A 302 -3.10 -29.65 12.07
CA LEU A 302 -1.84 -29.42 12.78
C LEU A 302 -1.08 -30.76 12.97
N HIS A 303 -1.78 -31.82 13.37
CA HIS A 303 -1.19 -33.15 13.52
C HIS A 303 -0.61 -33.66 12.19
N TYR A 304 -1.33 -33.52 11.07
CA TYR A 304 -0.80 -33.87 9.75
C TYR A 304 0.43 -33.05 9.37
N LEU A 305 0.47 -31.77 9.71
CA LEU A 305 1.65 -30.93 9.50
C LEU A 305 2.85 -31.43 10.30
N LEU A 306 2.65 -31.71 11.61
CA LEU A 306 3.70 -32.17 12.51
C LEU A 306 4.25 -33.55 12.16
N GLU A 307 3.41 -34.42 11.59
CA GLU A 307 3.80 -35.75 11.14
C GLU A 307 4.27 -35.79 9.67
N ASN A 308 4.39 -34.61 9.04
CA ASN A 308 4.80 -34.48 7.63
C ASN A 308 3.88 -35.27 6.66
N LYS A 309 2.57 -35.30 6.96
CA LYS A 309 1.54 -35.93 6.15
C LYS A 309 1.00 -34.94 5.12
N GLY A 310 1.81 -34.59 4.15
CA GLY A 310 1.50 -33.56 3.16
C GLY A 310 0.31 -33.91 2.27
N GLN A 311 0.15 -35.19 1.89
CA GLN A 311 -0.96 -35.64 1.06
C GLN A 311 -2.29 -35.51 1.79
N GLU A 312 -2.37 -35.88 3.06
CA GLU A 312 -3.57 -35.74 3.88
C GLU A 312 -3.97 -34.29 4.08
N LEU A 313 -2.99 -33.38 4.25
CA LEU A 313 -3.27 -31.93 4.24
C LEU A 313 -3.87 -31.50 2.91
N TYR A 314 -3.25 -31.90 1.79
CA TYR A 314 -3.72 -31.56 0.45
C TYR A 314 -5.15 -32.06 0.19
N ASP A 315 -5.49 -33.28 0.60
CA ASP A 315 -6.81 -33.89 0.39
C ASP A 315 -7.92 -33.16 1.14
N ASN A 316 -7.58 -32.44 2.21
CA ASN A 316 -8.51 -31.62 2.98
C ASN A 316 -8.70 -30.20 2.45
N LEU A 317 -7.92 -29.77 1.45
CA LEU A 317 -8.12 -28.48 0.80
C LEU A 317 -9.44 -28.46 0.02
N SER A 318 -10.02 -27.26 -0.11
CA SER A 318 -11.13 -27.06 -1.05
C SER A 318 -10.66 -27.29 -2.49
N GLU A 319 -11.58 -27.67 -3.37
CA GLU A 319 -11.25 -27.86 -4.80
C GLU A 319 -10.68 -26.55 -5.41
N THR A 320 -11.18 -25.43 -4.94
CA THR A 320 -10.65 -24.11 -5.30
C THR A 320 -9.19 -23.95 -4.89
N THR A 321 -8.84 -24.36 -3.69
CA THR A 321 -7.47 -24.26 -3.17
C THR A 321 -6.55 -25.28 -3.84
N LYS A 322 -7.01 -26.54 -4.04
CA LYS A 322 -6.27 -27.60 -4.75
C LYS A 322 -5.89 -27.20 -6.17
N SER A 323 -6.78 -26.52 -6.88
CA SER A 323 -6.50 -26.08 -8.26
C SER A 323 -5.33 -25.11 -8.38
N HIS A 324 -4.82 -24.57 -7.26
CA HIS A 324 -3.79 -23.55 -7.22
C HIS A 324 -2.52 -23.95 -6.47
N ILE A 325 -2.51 -25.12 -5.82
CA ILE A 325 -1.42 -25.55 -4.96
C ILE A 325 -0.85 -26.88 -5.50
N ASP A 326 0.46 -26.92 -5.75
CA ASP A 326 1.15 -28.18 -6.01
C ASP A 326 1.17 -29.02 -4.73
N PRO A 327 0.68 -30.29 -4.75
CA PRO A 327 0.73 -31.17 -3.59
C PRO A 327 2.10 -31.25 -2.91
N LYS A 328 3.17 -31.16 -3.68
CA LYS A 328 4.56 -31.19 -3.20
C LYS A 328 4.93 -30.05 -2.24
N LEU A 329 4.14 -28.97 -2.21
CA LEU A 329 4.37 -27.89 -1.25
C LEU A 329 4.21 -28.34 0.20
N PHE A 330 3.45 -29.40 0.44
CA PHE A 330 3.24 -29.95 1.76
C PHE A 330 4.26 -31.03 2.14
N ASP A 331 5.05 -31.56 1.20
CA ASP A 331 5.98 -32.68 1.43
C ASP A 331 7.06 -32.39 2.51
N ASN A 332 7.31 -31.13 2.84
CA ASN A 332 8.23 -30.74 3.89
C ASN A 332 7.89 -29.34 4.44
N ALA A 333 6.63 -29.04 4.60
CA ALA A 333 6.19 -27.71 5.02
C ALA A 333 6.74 -27.31 6.40
N LEU A 334 6.70 -28.22 7.39
CA LEU A 334 7.27 -27.97 8.71
C LEU A 334 8.80 -27.81 8.66
N GLY A 335 9.49 -28.65 7.90
CA GLY A 335 10.95 -28.60 7.79
C GLY A 335 11.47 -27.29 7.18
N GLN A 336 10.68 -26.66 6.31
CA GLN A 336 11.01 -25.32 5.78
C GLN A 336 10.97 -24.26 6.88
N VAL A 337 10.00 -24.32 7.79
CA VAL A 337 9.90 -23.39 8.92
C VAL A 337 10.99 -23.71 9.97
N GLU A 338 11.21 -24.99 10.26
CA GLU A 338 12.28 -25.42 11.18
C GLU A 338 13.67 -25.01 10.71
N SER A 339 13.90 -24.93 9.40
CA SER A 339 15.17 -24.45 8.86
C SER A 339 15.47 -22.98 9.22
N GLN A 340 14.43 -22.19 9.51
CA GLN A 340 14.53 -20.77 9.84
C GLN A 340 14.41 -20.52 11.36
N LEU A 341 13.52 -21.23 12.03
CA LEU A 341 13.16 -20.98 13.43
C LEU A 341 13.69 -22.02 14.40
N GLY A 342 14.48 -23.00 13.93
CA GLY A 342 14.89 -24.13 14.75
C GLY A 342 13.78 -25.18 14.89
N LYS A 343 14.02 -26.23 15.71
CA LYS A 343 13.06 -27.33 15.86
C LYS A 343 11.77 -26.89 16.53
N PHE A 344 10.65 -27.47 16.06
CA PHE A 344 9.35 -27.31 16.72
C PHE A 344 9.41 -27.86 18.16
N GLN A 345 8.85 -27.09 19.10
CA GLN A 345 8.82 -27.45 20.53
C GLN A 345 7.42 -27.78 21.01
N ASN A 346 6.48 -26.85 20.83
CA ASN A 346 5.10 -27.02 21.27
C ASN A 346 4.19 -25.98 20.56
N HIS A 347 2.89 -26.10 20.78
CA HIS A 347 1.90 -25.13 20.33
C HIS A 347 1.06 -24.63 21.51
N GLU A 348 0.41 -23.47 21.32
CA GLU A 348 -0.58 -22.93 22.24
C GLU A 348 -2.00 -23.33 21.81
N ASP A 349 -2.99 -22.94 22.61
CA ASP A 349 -4.39 -23.20 22.30
C ASP A 349 -4.86 -22.38 21.07
N TRP A 350 -5.82 -22.93 20.34
CA TRP A 350 -6.44 -22.30 19.21
C TRP A 350 -7.22 -21.03 19.60
N LYS A 351 -7.09 -20.00 18.81
CA LYS A 351 -7.87 -18.76 18.90
C LYS A 351 -8.62 -18.54 17.60
N ILE A 352 -9.89 -18.15 17.69
CA ILE A 352 -10.68 -17.77 16.52
C ILE A 352 -10.58 -16.25 16.37
N GLN A 353 -10.27 -15.80 15.14
CA GLN A 353 -10.48 -14.42 14.74
C GLN A 353 -11.65 -14.35 13.77
N GLU A 354 -12.59 -13.48 14.09
CA GLU A 354 -13.77 -13.22 13.26
C GLU A 354 -13.68 -11.80 12.71
N ILE A 355 -13.60 -11.71 11.38
CA ILE A 355 -13.55 -10.45 10.63
C ILE A 355 -14.72 -10.49 9.64
N LYS A 356 -15.76 -9.70 9.92
CA LYS A 356 -17.02 -9.76 9.16
C LYS A 356 -17.62 -11.18 9.22
N ASP A 357 -17.72 -11.84 8.06
CA ASP A 357 -18.34 -13.19 7.92
C ASP A 357 -17.27 -14.29 7.80
N MET A 358 -15.98 -14.00 8.00
CA MET A 358 -14.89 -14.96 7.87
C MET A 358 -14.29 -15.28 9.23
N LYS A 359 -14.19 -16.59 9.52
CA LYS A 359 -13.50 -17.10 10.71
C LYS A 359 -12.16 -17.69 10.31
N THR A 360 -11.10 -17.32 11.03
CA THR A 360 -9.79 -17.95 10.95
C THR A 360 -9.47 -18.61 12.28
N TYR A 361 -8.93 -19.81 12.22
CA TYR A 361 -8.43 -20.57 13.36
C TYR A 361 -6.93 -20.38 13.41
N ASN A 362 -6.43 -19.85 14.50
CA ASN A 362 -5.04 -19.41 14.65
C ASN A 362 -4.41 -20.14 15.81
N CYS A 363 -3.32 -20.88 15.56
CA CYS A 363 -2.57 -21.61 16.57
C CYS A 363 -1.13 -21.12 16.64
N PRO A 364 -0.68 -20.50 17.73
CA PRO A 364 0.71 -20.15 17.90
C PRO A 364 1.58 -21.40 18.08
N LEU A 365 2.63 -21.50 17.25
CA LEU A 365 3.62 -22.56 17.25
C LEU A 365 4.94 -22.00 17.79
N ASN A 366 5.53 -22.68 18.77
CA ASN A 366 6.80 -22.33 19.39
C ASN A 366 7.93 -23.20 18.81
N PHE A 367 9.01 -22.55 18.40
CA PHE A 367 10.23 -23.16 17.88
C PHE A 367 11.42 -22.76 18.76
N GLU A 368 12.57 -23.39 18.58
CA GLU A 368 13.77 -23.10 19.37
C GLU A 368 14.21 -21.63 19.31
N ASN A 369 14.11 -21.01 18.13
CA ASN A 369 14.64 -19.67 17.86
C ASN A 369 13.55 -18.65 17.50
N GLY A 370 12.26 -18.97 17.66
CA GLY A 370 11.18 -18.05 17.34
C GLY A 370 9.79 -18.65 17.44
N LYS A 371 8.81 -17.90 16.94
CA LYS A 371 7.40 -18.30 16.90
C LYS A 371 6.82 -18.11 15.51
N ALA A 372 5.85 -18.94 15.15
CA ALA A 372 4.98 -18.76 14.00
C ALA A 372 3.52 -18.95 14.43
N VAL A 373 2.58 -18.54 13.62
CA VAL A 373 1.14 -18.82 13.84
C VAL A 373 0.61 -19.59 12.64
N LEU A 374 0.08 -20.78 12.90
CA LEU A 374 -0.67 -21.54 11.90
C LEU A 374 -2.07 -20.94 11.77
N VAL A 375 -2.44 -20.54 10.57
CA VAL A 375 -3.72 -19.91 10.22
C VAL A 375 -4.49 -20.84 9.31
N ILE A 376 -5.71 -21.24 9.72
CA ILE A 376 -6.60 -22.07 8.92
C ILE A 376 -7.95 -21.36 8.77
N ALA A 377 -8.51 -21.35 7.57
CA ALA A 377 -9.89 -20.97 7.33
C ALA A 377 -10.59 -22.05 6.49
N TYR A 378 -11.88 -22.19 6.70
CA TYR A 378 -12.72 -23.21 6.05
C TYR A 378 -13.82 -22.56 5.21
N ASP A 379 -14.22 -23.26 4.16
CA ASP A 379 -15.45 -22.95 3.42
C ASP A 379 -16.70 -23.49 4.14
N ASN A 380 -17.86 -23.28 3.53
CA ASN A 380 -19.14 -23.74 4.09
C ASN A 380 -19.31 -25.28 4.08
N GLU A 381 -18.46 -26.00 3.35
CA GLU A 381 -18.42 -27.47 3.30
C GLU A 381 -17.37 -28.03 4.27
N GLY A 382 -16.70 -27.13 5.01
CA GLY A 382 -15.64 -27.46 5.95
C GLY A 382 -14.34 -27.87 5.26
N LYS A 383 -14.10 -27.52 4.01
CA LYS A 383 -12.82 -27.69 3.32
C LYS A 383 -11.92 -26.49 3.56
N ILE A 384 -10.62 -26.72 3.55
CA ILE A 384 -9.62 -25.68 3.85
C ILE A 384 -9.52 -24.70 2.67
N LEU A 385 -9.83 -23.44 2.94
CA LEU A 385 -9.61 -22.30 2.05
C LEU A 385 -8.24 -21.67 2.24
N ILE A 386 -7.79 -21.58 3.49
CA ILE A 386 -6.51 -20.99 3.88
C ILE A 386 -5.80 -21.97 4.78
N PHE A 387 -4.55 -22.27 4.45
CA PHE A 387 -3.61 -22.99 5.29
C PHE A 387 -2.26 -22.29 5.16
N ASN A 388 -1.85 -21.56 6.18
CA ASN A 388 -0.63 -20.77 6.12
C ASN A 388 0.06 -20.67 7.48
N MET A 389 1.39 -20.53 7.48
CA MET A 389 2.18 -20.19 8.66
C MET A 389 2.73 -18.78 8.48
N VAL A 390 2.43 -17.93 9.44
CA VAL A 390 2.78 -16.50 9.40
C VAL A 390 3.53 -16.10 10.69
N PRO A 391 4.37 -15.04 10.66
CA PRO A 391 4.96 -14.51 11.87
C PRO A 391 3.88 -13.92 12.80
N PRO A 392 4.07 -13.95 14.14
CA PRO A 392 3.04 -13.50 15.11
C PRO A 392 2.55 -12.07 14.88
N GLU A 393 3.40 -11.19 14.36
CA GLU A 393 3.08 -9.79 14.07
C GLU A 393 2.07 -9.63 12.94
N ALA A 394 1.95 -10.63 12.07
CA ALA A 394 0.97 -10.64 10.97
C ALA A 394 -0.47 -10.85 11.47
N ILE A 395 -0.63 -11.33 12.70
CA ILE A 395 -1.92 -11.58 13.34
C ILE A 395 -2.02 -10.69 14.58
N ARG A 396 -2.96 -9.75 14.57
CA ARG A 396 -3.29 -8.98 15.78
C ARG A 396 -4.06 -9.89 16.73
N MET A 397 -3.32 -10.61 17.58
CA MET A 397 -3.88 -11.44 18.66
C MET A 397 -4.12 -10.62 19.93
#